data_61b4a6799ec526ed56a4ba92a2e746f3
#
_entry.id   61b4a6799ec526ed56a4ba92a2e746f3
#
_cell.length_a   1.000
_cell.length_b   1.000
_cell.length_c   1.000
_cell.angle_alpha   90.00
_cell.angle_beta   90.00
_cell.angle_gamma   90.00
#
_symmetry.space_group_name_H-M   'P 1'
#
loop_
_entity.id
_entity.type
_entity.pdbx_description
1 polymer ?
#
loop_
_entity_poly.entity_id
_entity_poly.type
_entity_poly.pdbx_seq_one_letter_code
_entity_poly.pdbx_strand_id
1 'polypeptide(L)'
;MGPHLRDQDGNDVAKVILDAIEELADRPRAKYILVTAVTPTPLGEGKTTTAVGLAQGFKHLGKQGVLSLRQPSMGPTFGIKGGAAGGGYAQVVPMENLNLHLTGDMHAVTAAHNMLAAMIDNHIFRRSDVGIDPHRLTWRRVVDVNDRALRSIVVGLGTRLD
;
A
#
# COMPACT_ATOMS: atom_id res chain seq x y z
N MET A 1 -18.54 7.33 -13.65
CA MET A 1 -18.11 5.91 -13.74
C MET A 1 -19.28 5.04 -13.37
N GLY A 2 -19.64 4.10 -14.26
CA GLY A 2 -20.78 3.20 -14.07
C GLY A 2 -20.57 2.23 -12.90
N PRO A 3 -21.63 1.69 -12.31
CA PRO A 3 -21.52 0.74 -11.19
C PRO A 3 -20.80 -0.55 -11.58
N HIS A 4 -20.81 -0.95 -12.85
CA HIS A 4 -20.11 -2.15 -13.36
C HIS A 4 -18.59 -2.01 -13.40
N LEU A 5 -18.05 -0.78 -13.32
CA LEU A 5 -16.61 -0.52 -13.29
C LEU A 5 -16.02 -0.47 -11.88
N ARG A 6 -16.80 -0.81 -10.87
CA ARG A 6 -16.36 -0.80 -9.48
C ARG A 6 -16.92 -2.00 -8.74
N ASP A 7 -16.07 -2.59 -7.94
CA ASP A 7 -16.40 -3.66 -7.00
C ASP A 7 -16.48 -3.05 -5.59
N GLN A 8 -17.67 -3.08 -4.99
CA GLN A 8 -17.91 -2.46 -3.69
C GLN A 8 -17.31 -3.31 -2.58
N ASP A 9 -16.53 -2.67 -1.71
CA ASP A 9 -15.90 -3.28 -0.55
C ASP A 9 -16.42 -2.58 0.73
N GLY A 10 -17.42 -3.18 1.36
CA GLY A 10 -18.14 -2.56 2.46
C GLY A 10 -19.03 -1.40 2.03
N ASN A 11 -19.25 -0.44 2.93
CA ASN A 11 -20.16 0.70 2.69
C ASN A 11 -19.44 1.92 2.11
N ASP A 12 -18.15 2.07 2.34
CA ASP A 12 -17.42 3.32 2.13
C ASP A 12 -16.30 3.20 1.09
N VAL A 13 -16.01 1.98 0.62
CA VAL A 13 -14.87 1.69 -0.26
C VAL A 13 -15.32 0.91 -1.50
N ALA A 14 -14.68 1.16 -2.61
CA ALA A 14 -14.84 0.36 -3.82
C ALA A 14 -13.50 0.23 -4.55
N LYS A 15 -13.27 -0.93 -5.14
CA LYS A 15 -12.17 -1.17 -6.07
C LYS A 15 -12.60 -0.77 -7.47
N VAL A 16 -11.72 -0.11 -8.21
CA VAL A 16 -11.92 0.17 -9.62
C VAL A 16 -11.35 -0.98 -10.42
N ILE A 17 -12.16 -1.61 -11.26
CA ILE A 17 -11.71 -2.70 -12.12
C ILE A 17 -10.91 -2.17 -13.30
N LEU A 18 -9.99 -2.97 -13.84
CA LEU A 18 -9.06 -2.53 -14.87
C LEU A 18 -9.75 -2.18 -16.21
N ASP A 19 -10.88 -2.79 -16.50
CA ASP A 19 -11.69 -2.49 -17.70
C ASP A 19 -12.08 -1.01 -17.79
N ALA A 20 -12.10 -0.30 -16.64
CA ALA A 20 -12.31 1.14 -16.60
C ALA A 20 -11.28 1.93 -17.41
N ILE A 21 -10.06 1.42 -17.59
CA ILE A 21 -8.99 2.07 -18.35
C ILE A 21 -9.38 2.10 -19.84
N GLU A 22 -9.87 1.00 -20.36
CA GLU A 22 -10.27 0.86 -21.76
C GLU A 22 -11.59 1.60 -22.03
N GLU A 23 -12.59 1.38 -21.18
CA GLU A 23 -13.91 1.98 -21.35
C GLU A 23 -13.92 3.51 -21.25
N LEU A 24 -12.98 4.09 -20.50
CA LEU A 24 -12.87 5.52 -20.30
C LEU A 24 -11.74 6.16 -21.15
N ALA A 25 -11.08 5.41 -22.02
CA ALA A 25 -9.91 5.87 -22.78
C ALA A 25 -10.20 7.10 -23.65
N ASP A 26 -11.38 7.18 -24.26
CA ASP A 26 -11.79 8.26 -25.16
C ASP A 26 -12.32 9.50 -24.43
N ARG A 27 -12.40 9.47 -23.11
CA ARG A 27 -12.85 10.65 -22.35
C ARG A 27 -11.78 11.74 -22.30
N PRO A 28 -12.18 13.03 -22.26
CA PRO A 28 -11.24 14.13 -22.09
C PRO A 28 -10.44 13.95 -20.80
N ARG A 29 -9.12 14.07 -20.92
CA ARG A 29 -8.22 13.98 -19.77
C ARG A 29 -8.29 15.25 -18.94
N ALA A 30 -8.39 15.10 -17.62
CA ALA A 30 -8.28 16.20 -16.68
C ALA A 30 -6.84 16.72 -16.59
N LYS A 31 -6.69 17.93 -16.05
CA LYS A 31 -5.37 18.45 -15.68
C LYS A 31 -4.83 17.67 -14.49
N TYR A 32 -3.57 17.27 -14.57
CA TYR A 32 -2.88 16.54 -13.52
C TYR A 32 -2.00 17.49 -12.70
N ILE A 33 -2.15 17.45 -11.37
CA ILE A 33 -1.36 18.25 -10.44
C ILE A 33 -0.60 17.28 -9.52
N LEU A 34 0.72 17.29 -9.60
CA LEU A 34 1.59 16.48 -8.76
C LEU A 34 1.98 17.26 -7.50
N VAL A 35 1.67 16.70 -6.32
CA VAL A 35 2.14 17.20 -5.04
C VAL A 35 3.28 16.31 -4.55
N THR A 36 4.47 16.87 -4.44
CA THR A 36 5.68 16.14 -4.05
C THR A 36 6.52 16.94 -3.07
N ALA A 37 7.61 16.35 -2.58
CA ALA A 37 8.62 17.03 -1.77
C ALA A 37 10.01 16.75 -2.31
N VAL A 38 10.91 17.71 -2.15
CA VAL A 38 12.30 17.62 -2.65
C VAL A 38 13.10 16.63 -1.82
N THR A 39 12.96 16.68 -0.49
CA THR A 39 13.73 15.84 0.43
C THR A 39 12.81 15.17 1.44
N PRO A 40 12.95 13.84 1.68
CA PRO A 40 12.19 13.17 2.72
C PRO A 40 12.67 13.58 4.12
N THR A 41 11.74 13.71 5.06
CA THR A 41 12.03 13.95 6.48
C THR A 41 11.49 12.82 7.35
N PRO A 42 12.05 12.61 8.57
CA PRO A 42 11.57 11.56 9.47
C PRO A 42 10.10 11.70 9.86
N LEU A 43 9.63 12.93 10.03
CA LEU A 43 8.26 13.23 10.48
C LEU A 43 7.26 13.38 9.32
N GLY A 44 7.75 13.38 8.08
CA GLY A 44 6.94 13.63 6.88
C GLY A 44 6.91 15.11 6.47
N GLU A 45 6.57 15.38 5.22
CA GLU A 45 6.66 16.71 4.59
C GLU A 45 5.29 17.34 4.36
N GLY A 46 4.21 16.72 4.84
CA GLY A 46 2.85 17.24 4.67
C GLY A 46 2.26 17.07 3.26
N LYS A 47 2.86 16.25 2.39
CA LYS A 47 2.36 16.04 1.01
C LYS A 47 0.89 15.66 0.97
N THR A 48 0.48 14.69 1.76
CA THR A 48 -0.90 14.20 1.82
C THR A 48 -1.83 15.30 2.31
N THR A 49 -1.49 15.97 3.40
CA THR A 49 -2.27 17.09 3.96
C THR A 49 -2.45 18.21 2.93
N THR A 50 -1.39 18.56 2.21
CA THR A 50 -1.43 19.57 1.13
C THR A 50 -2.31 19.12 -0.03
N ALA A 51 -2.21 17.86 -0.46
CA ALA A 51 -3.02 17.33 -1.55
C ALA A 51 -4.51 17.29 -1.19
N VAL A 52 -4.85 16.89 0.04
CA VAL A 52 -6.23 16.89 0.55
C VAL A 52 -6.75 18.31 0.66
N GLY A 53 -5.99 19.23 1.26
CA GLY A 53 -6.37 20.63 1.36
C GLY A 53 -6.58 21.30 0.00
N LEU A 54 -5.76 20.97 -0.99
CA LEU A 54 -5.92 21.45 -2.37
C LEU A 54 -7.23 20.94 -2.99
N ALA A 55 -7.57 19.67 -2.81
CA ALA A 55 -8.82 19.11 -3.28
C ALA A 55 -10.04 19.75 -2.63
N GLN A 56 -9.98 20.02 -1.32
CA GLN A 56 -11.01 20.77 -0.60
C GLN A 56 -11.13 22.20 -1.13
N GLY A 57 -10.00 22.86 -1.41
CA GLY A 57 -9.97 24.21 -2.00
C GLY A 57 -10.65 24.24 -3.38
N PHE A 58 -10.42 23.28 -4.24
CA PHE A 58 -11.14 23.16 -5.52
C PHE A 58 -12.64 23.03 -5.32
N LYS A 59 -13.08 22.19 -4.38
CA LYS A 59 -14.51 22.06 -4.05
C LYS A 59 -15.10 23.39 -3.57
N HIS A 60 -14.38 24.11 -2.72
CA HIS A 60 -14.81 25.43 -2.21
C HIS A 60 -14.95 26.46 -3.36
N LEU A 61 -14.12 26.38 -4.37
CA LEU A 61 -14.17 27.22 -5.58
C LEU A 61 -15.18 26.71 -6.63
N GLY A 62 -16.01 25.72 -6.32
CA GLY A 62 -16.95 25.15 -7.25
C GLY A 62 -16.30 24.35 -8.39
N LYS A 63 -15.04 23.99 -8.27
CA LYS A 63 -14.31 23.16 -9.24
C LYS A 63 -14.38 21.69 -8.89
N GLN A 64 -14.48 20.85 -9.91
CA GLN A 64 -14.37 19.41 -9.73
C GLN A 64 -12.91 18.98 -9.70
N GLY A 65 -12.53 18.22 -8.69
CA GLY A 65 -11.22 17.63 -8.55
C GLY A 65 -11.33 16.20 -8.01
N VAL A 66 -10.45 15.32 -8.47
CA VAL A 66 -10.28 13.98 -7.93
C VAL A 66 -8.96 13.94 -7.20
N LEU A 67 -8.98 13.50 -5.94
CA LEU A 67 -7.80 13.33 -5.14
C LEU A 67 -7.27 11.90 -5.32
N SER A 68 -6.01 11.79 -5.72
CA SER A 68 -5.29 10.52 -5.79
C SER A 68 -4.18 10.52 -4.73
N LEU A 69 -4.26 9.61 -3.79
CA LEU A 69 -3.29 9.47 -2.72
C LEU A 69 -2.65 8.09 -2.76
N ARG A 70 -1.44 8.02 -2.22
CA ARG A 70 -0.87 6.73 -1.86
C ARG A 70 -1.70 6.11 -0.74
N GLN A 71 -2.03 4.83 -0.88
CA GLN A 71 -2.85 4.13 0.08
C GLN A 71 -2.20 4.14 1.49
N PRO A 72 -2.94 4.51 2.53
CA PRO A 72 -2.45 4.45 3.90
C PRO A 72 -2.19 3.00 4.35
N SER A 73 -1.29 2.84 5.33
CA SER A 73 -1.02 1.58 6.00
C SER A 73 -1.04 1.78 7.51
N MET A 74 -0.86 0.73 8.28
CA MET A 74 -0.78 0.82 9.75
C MET A 74 0.45 1.60 10.26
N GLY A 75 1.44 1.86 9.39
CA GLY A 75 2.68 2.57 9.73
C GLY A 75 2.48 3.92 10.45
N PRO A 76 1.56 4.81 10.04
CA PRO A 76 1.31 6.07 10.74
C PRO A 76 0.77 5.89 12.15
N THR A 77 0.03 4.83 12.42
CA THR A 77 -0.58 4.56 13.74
C THR A 77 0.40 3.86 14.67
N PHE A 78 1.15 2.87 14.17
CA PHE A 78 2.06 2.03 14.96
C PHE A 78 3.54 2.29 14.69
N GLY A 79 3.86 3.18 13.75
CA GLY A 79 5.20 3.61 13.38
C GLY A 79 5.26 5.12 13.20
N ILE A 80 6.39 5.60 12.68
CA ILE A 80 6.61 7.04 12.49
C ILE A 80 6.29 7.46 11.05
N LYS A 81 6.33 6.56 10.07
CA LYS A 81 6.21 6.89 8.65
C LYS A 81 5.35 5.88 7.89
N GLY A 82 4.55 6.38 6.97
CA GLY A 82 3.67 5.62 6.08
C GLY A 82 2.66 6.56 5.43
N GLY A 83 1.79 6.04 4.54
CA GLY A 83 0.68 6.81 4.01
C GLY A 83 -0.31 7.16 5.11
N ALA A 84 -0.90 8.34 5.04
CA ALA A 84 -1.89 8.83 6.00
C ALA A 84 -3.09 9.45 5.25
N ALA A 85 -4.22 9.56 5.96
CA ALA A 85 -5.45 10.15 5.39
C ALA A 85 -5.46 11.69 5.43
N GLY A 86 -4.34 12.33 5.75
CA GLY A 86 -4.22 13.79 5.92
C GLY A 86 -4.02 14.19 7.37
N GLY A 87 -4.24 15.46 7.70
CA GLY A 87 -4.09 15.99 9.04
C GLY A 87 -4.84 17.30 9.26
N GLY A 88 -5.12 17.64 10.50
CA GLY A 88 -5.91 18.82 10.85
C GLY A 88 -7.31 18.77 10.21
N TYR A 89 -7.72 19.83 9.53
CA TYR A 89 -8.97 19.87 8.76
C TYR A 89 -8.85 19.30 7.34
N ALA A 90 -7.64 19.02 6.88
CA ALA A 90 -7.38 18.42 5.56
C ALA A 90 -7.29 16.90 5.70
N GLN A 91 -8.42 16.24 5.90
CA GLN A 91 -8.51 14.80 6.13
C GLN A 91 -9.49 14.11 5.19
N VAL A 92 -9.18 12.84 4.87
CA VAL A 92 -10.13 11.90 4.25
C VAL A 92 -10.81 11.11 5.35
N VAL A 93 -12.11 11.01 5.29
CA VAL A 93 -12.94 10.29 6.28
C VAL A 93 -13.65 9.10 5.61
N PRO A 94 -13.88 8.00 6.32
CA PRO A 94 -13.53 7.71 7.72
C PRO A 94 -12.04 7.40 7.88
N MET A 95 -11.35 8.18 8.71
CA MET A 95 -9.89 8.11 8.85
C MET A 95 -9.43 6.80 9.50
N GLU A 96 -10.17 6.31 10.48
CA GLU A 96 -9.85 5.09 11.22
C GLU A 96 -9.82 3.88 10.30
N ASN A 97 -10.85 3.72 9.47
CA ASN A 97 -10.93 2.63 8.51
C ASN A 97 -9.79 2.71 7.48
N LEU A 98 -9.48 3.91 7.00
CA LEU A 98 -8.43 4.13 6.03
C LEU A 98 -7.03 3.80 6.60
N ASN A 99 -6.76 4.19 7.85
CA ASN A 99 -5.44 4.01 8.45
C ASN A 99 -5.22 2.63 9.07
N LEU A 100 -6.27 1.97 9.56
CA LEU A 100 -6.14 0.72 10.29
C LEU A 100 -6.40 -0.52 9.44
N HIS A 101 -7.27 -0.44 8.44
CA HIS A 101 -7.76 -1.63 7.75
C HIS A 101 -7.61 -1.63 6.23
N LEU A 102 -7.29 -0.51 5.60
CA LEU A 102 -6.99 -0.55 4.17
C LEU A 102 -5.63 -1.22 3.92
N THR A 103 -5.61 -2.07 2.90
CA THR A 103 -4.36 -2.64 2.39
C THR A 103 -3.49 -1.52 1.81
N GLY A 104 -2.43 -1.14 2.53
CA GLY A 104 -1.41 -0.22 2.02
C GLY A 104 -0.26 -0.97 1.36
N ASP A 105 0.72 -0.23 0.83
CA ASP A 105 1.89 -0.80 0.17
C ASP A 105 2.63 -1.80 1.06
N MET A 106 2.80 -1.50 2.34
CA MET A 106 3.48 -2.40 3.30
C MET A 106 2.74 -3.73 3.42
N HIS A 107 1.42 -3.71 3.54
CA HIS A 107 0.61 -4.92 3.61
C HIS A 107 0.65 -5.70 2.29
N ALA A 108 0.55 -5.02 1.15
CA ALA A 108 0.65 -5.65 -0.17
C ALA A 108 2.01 -6.32 -0.38
N VAL A 109 3.11 -5.65 -0.01
CA VAL A 109 4.47 -6.20 -0.09
C VAL A 109 4.61 -7.43 0.81
N THR A 110 4.10 -7.39 2.04
CA THR A 110 4.15 -8.53 2.97
C THR A 110 3.32 -9.70 2.45
N ALA A 111 2.12 -9.47 1.94
CA ALA A 111 1.29 -10.53 1.37
C ALA A 111 1.96 -11.20 0.16
N ALA A 112 2.51 -10.43 -0.77
CA ALA A 112 3.25 -10.94 -1.92
C ALA A 112 4.51 -11.71 -1.50
N HIS A 113 5.26 -11.17 -0.54
CA HIS A 113 6.44 -11.80 0.01
C HIS A 113 6.12 -13.13 0.71
N ASN A 114 5.10 -13.15 1.55
CA ASN A 114 4.70 -14.37 2.27
C ASN A 114 4.22 -15.46 1.30
N MET A 115 3.48 -15.09 0.26
CA MET A 115 3.08 -16.04 -0.78
C MET A 115 4.30 -16.64 -1.48
N LEU A 116 5.24 -15.81 -1.92
CA LEU A 116 6.46 -16.28 -2.58
C LEU A 116 7.32 -17.14 -1.63
N ALA A 117 7.47 -16.74 -0.38
CA ALA A 117 8.20 -17.51 0.63
C ALA A 117 7.56 -18.90 0.84
N ALA A 118 6.23 -18.97 0.97
CA ALA A 118 5.52 -20.23 1.10
C ALA A 118 5.67 -21.12 -0.13
N MET A 119 5.69 -20.55 -1.34
CA MET A 119 5.94 -21.29 -2.57
C MET A 119 7.37 -21.87 -2.60
N ILE A 120 8.38 -21.09 -2.25
CA ILE A 120 9.77 -21.52 -2.17
C ILE A 120 9.91 -22.66 -1.15
N ASP A 121 9.40 -22.47 0.06
CA ASP A 121 9.46 -23.48 1.13
C ASP A 121 8.78 -24.78 0.71
N ASN A 122 7.62 -24.70 0.02
CA ASN A 122 6.94 -25.89 -0.51
C ASN A 122 7.73 -26.60 -1.61
N HIS A 123 8.40 -25.85 -2.50
CA HIS A 123 9.26 -26.44 -3.54
C HIS A 123 10.47 -27.17 -2.93
N ILE A 124 11.09 -26.61 -1.91
CA ILE A 124 12.19 -27.23 -1.18
C ILE A 124 11.71 -28.50 -0.48
N PHE A 125 10.61 -28.42 0.26
CA PHE A 125 10.04 -29.53 1.02
C PHE A 125 9.65 -30.70 0.11
N ARG A 126 8.99 -30.42 -1.02
CA ARG A 126 8.55 -31.44 -1.98
C ARG A 126 9.65 -31.91 -2.94
N ARG A 127 10.84 -31.33 -2.88
CA ARG A 127 11.95 -31.59 -3.81
C ARG A 127 11.48 -31.53 -5.26
N SER A 128 10.78 -30.46 -5.61
CA SER A 128 10.22 -30.28 -6.95
C SER A 128 11.30 -30.14 -8.02
N ASP A 129 10.90 -30.31 -9.29
CA ASP A 129 11.79 -30.23 -10.46
C ASP A 129 12.42 -28.83 -10.65
N VAL A 130 11.97 -27.81 -9.90
CA VAL A 130 12.55 -26.48 -9.93
C VAL A 130 13.99 -26.46 -9.39
N GLY A 131 14.37 -27.42 -8.54
CA GLY A 131 15.75 -27.64 -8.10
C GLY A 131 16.32 -26.50 -7.25
N ILE A 132 15.51 -25.89 -6.36
CA ILE A 132 15.97 -24.86 -5.46
C ILE A 132 16.95 -25.45 -4.43
N ASP A 133 18.16 -24.89 -4.39
CA ASP A 133 19.16 -25.27 -3.40
C ASP A 133 18.95 -24.46 -2.11
N PRO A 134 18.56 -25.09 -0.99
CA PRO A 134 18.29 -24.39 0.28
C PRO A 134 19.54 -23.69 0.85
N HIS A 135 20.76 -24.17 0.50
CA HIS A 135 22.00 -23.55 0.99
C HIS A 135 22.40 -22.29 0.20
N ARG A 136 21.77 -22.05 -0.93
CA ARG A 136 21.99 -20.87 -1.78
C ARG A 136 20.85 -19.86 -1.70
N LEU A 137 19.88 -20.08 -0.81
CA LEU A 137 18.75 -19.21 -0.64
C LEU A 137 19.12 -17.98 0.19
N THR A 138 19.06 -16.80 -0.44
CA THR A 138 19.36 -15.51 0.21
C THR A 138 18.09 -14.68 0.47
N TRP A 139 16.95 -15.33 0.52
CA TRP A 139 15.66 -14.65 0.67
C TRP A 139 15.51 -14.03 2.06
N ARG A 140 15.26 -12.72 2.12
CA ARG A 140 15.06 -11.99 3.36
C ARG A 140 13.59 -11.94 3.72
N ARG A 141 13.25 -12.14 4.98
CA ARG A 141 11.86 -12.02 5.46
C ARG A 141 11.46 -10.55 5.60
N VAL A 142 10.17 -10.26 5.32
CA VAL A 142 9.56 -8.94 5.42
C VAL A 142 8.47 -8.99 6.48
N VAL A 143 8.39 -7.95 7.30
CA VAL A 143 7.37 -7.77 8.34
C VAL A 143 6.57 -6.52 7.99
N ASP A 144 5.24 -6.56 8.10
CA ASP A 144 4.34 -5.46 7.71
C ASP A 144 4.13 -4.41 8.79
N VAL A 145 4.58 -4.67 10.00
CA VAL A 145 4.61 -3.73 11.11
C VAL A 145 6.04 -3.49 11.59
N ASN A 146 6.30 -2.30 12.11
CA ASN A 146 7.58 -1.94 12.70
C ASN A 146 7.76 -2.62 14.07
N ASP A 147 8.20 -3.86 14.07
CA ASP A 147 8.50 -4.56 15.31
C ASP A 147 9.90 -4.20 15.79
N ARG A 148 9.95 -3.31 16.76
CA ARG A 148 11.21 -2.84 17.33
C ARG A 148 11.83 -3.82 18.33
N ALA A 149 11.12 -4.86 18.74
CA ALA A 149 11.64 -5.94 19.56
C ALA A 149 12.45 -6.94 18.72
N LEU A 150 12.09 -7.13 17.46
CA LEU A 150 12.81 -8.00 16.52
C LEU A 150 14.05 -7.30 15.95
N ARG A 151 15.07 -7.11 16.77
CA ARG A 151 16.32 -6.46 16.35
C ARG A 151 17.24 -7.38 15.57
N SER A 152 17.16 -8.67 15.86
CA SER A 152 17.95 -9.70 15.19
C SER A 152 17.15 -10.99 15.11
N ILE A 153 17.12 -11.59 13.93
CA ILE A 153 16.47 -12.88 13.68
C ILE A 153 17.51 -13.78 13.05
N VAL A 154 17.70 -14.95 13.61
CA VAL A 154 18.50 -16.01 13.02
C VAL A 154 17.56 -17.01 12.39
N VAL A 155 17.73 -17.31 11.12
CA VAL A 155 16.97 -18.29 10.36
C VAL A 155 17.89 -19.34 9.75
N GLY A 156 17.33 -20.49 9.40
CA GLY A 156 18.12 -21.55 8.75
C GLY A 156 19.07 -22.28 9.71
N LEU A 157 18.69 -22.39 10.99
CA LEU A 157 19.45 -23.17 11.97
C LEU A 157 19.16 -24.68 11.91
N GLY A 158 18.25 -25.09 11.03
CA GLY A 158 17.91 -26.47 10.83
C GLY A 158 19.03 -27.29 10.19
N THR A 159 18.85 -28.61 10.17
CA THR A 159 19.73 -29.51 9.46
C THR A 159 19.49 -29.44 7.95
N ARG A 160 20.32 -30.09 7.14
CA ARG A 160 20.20 -30.15 5.70
C ARG A 160 18.87 -30.74 5.21
N LEU A 161 18.08 -31.34 6.09
CA LEU A 161 16.81 -32.03 5.79
C LEU A 161 15.59 -31.30 6.36
N ASP A 162 15.77 -30.20 7.09
CA ASP A 162 14.71 -29.41 7.70
C ASP A 162 14.35 -28.20 6.84
#